data_aec8e9fc8275fe7326d18a15c266cd17
#
_entry.id   aec8e9fc8275fe7326d18a15c266cd17
#
_cell.length_a   1.000
_cell.length_b   1.000
_cell.length_c   1.000
_cell.angle_alpha   90.00
_cell.angle_beta   90.00
_cell.angle_gamma   90.00
#
_symmetry.space_group_name_H-M   'P 1'
#
loop_
_entity.id
_entity.type
_entity.pdbx_description
1 polymer ?
#
loop_
_entity_poly.entity_id
_entity_poly.type
_entity_poly.pdbx_seq_one_letter_code
_entity_poly.pdbx_strand_id
1 'polypeptide(L)'
;MNNILEVKNLSFSYMDNAGRNRIILDDVSLGFEEGKFYSILGDSGSGKTTFLSLLAGLEYPDSGKILYKGYDIKDIGYSEFRKKYMSIVFQDYNLIKYLTVYDNIVTAMKIADRKVHREEVLGFLKILGIDETMAFKKVTRLSGGEQQRVAIARAVAVNSKIILADEPTGNLDHNTSMEIFDLFKRLVKEYDKTVIMVTHTS
;
A
#
# COMPACT_ATOMS: atom_id res chain seq x y z
N MET A 1 4.23 6.95 -23.00
CA MET A 1 3.39 6.67 -21.80
C MET A 1 4.20 7.11 -20.59
N ASN A 2 3.59 7.84 -19.68
CA ASN A 2 4.33 8.41 -18.55
C ASN A 2 4.12 7.49 -17.32
N ASN A 3 4.92 6.41 -17.24
CA ASN A 3 4.85 5.48 -16.12
C ASN A 3 5.36 6.14 -14.84
N ILE A 4 4.56 6.10 -13.78
CA ILE A 4 5.00 6.50 -12.44
C ILE A 4 5.90 5.42 -11.82
N LEU A 5 5.59 4.15 -12.10
CA LEU A 5 6.38 3.00 -11.68
C LEU A 5 6.56 2.04 -12.87
N GLU A 6 7.77 1.56 -13.08
CA GLU A 6 8.10 0.67 -14.19
C GLU A 6 9.01 -0.46 -13.68
N VAL A 7 8.70 -1.67 -14.10
CA VAL A 7 9.47 -2.88 -13.78
C VAL A 7 10.13 -3.36 -15.06
N LYS A 8 11.44 -3.65 -15.02
CA LYS A 8 12.24 -4.10 -16.16
C LYS A 8 13.01 -5.37 -15.83
N ASN A 9 12.68 -6.44 -16.56
CA ASN A 9 13.34 -7.74 -16.51
C ASN A 9 13.54 -8.25 -15.07
N LEU A 10 12.50 -8.09 -14.24
CA LEU A 10 12.54 -8.39 -12.81
C LEU A 10 12.46 -9.88 -12.57
N SER A 11 13.48 -10.44 -11.91
CA SER A 11 13.45 -11.83 -11.42
C SER A 11 13.72 -11.87 -9.93
N PHE A 12 13.07 -12.81 -9.26
CA PHE A 12 13.21 -13.00 -7.83
C PHE A 12 12.94 -14.46 -7.44
N SER A 13 13.76 -14.98 -6.52
CA SER A 13 13.64 -16.33 -5.98
C SER A 13 13.81 -16.35 -4.47
N TYR A 14 13.17 -17.31 -3.81
CA TYR A 14 13.45 -17.64 -2.42
C TYR A 14 14.31 -18.91 -2.34
N MET A 15 15.25 -18.94 -1.43
CA MET A 15 15.97 -20.16 -1.08
C MET A 15 15.12 -20.95 -0.06
N ASP A 16 14.78 -22.19 -0.38
CA ASP A 16 14.08 -23.07 0.55
C ASP A 16 15.02 -23.62 1.64
N ASN A 17 14.43 -24.24 2.68
CA ASN A 17 15.21 -24.82 3.78
C ASN A 17 16.16 -25.95 3.34
N ALA A 18 16.03 -26.45 2.14
CA ALA A 18 16.87 -27.48 1.53
C ALA A 18 17.95 -26.87 0.61
N GLY A 19 18.09 -25.55 0.56
CA GLY A 19 19.05 -24.83 -0.28
C GLY A 19 18.66 -24.80 -1.77
N ARG A 20 17.40 -25.03 -2.13
CA ARG A 20 16.95 -24.97 -3.52
C ARG A 20 16.28 -23.62 -3.80
N ASN A 21 16.65 -23.01 -4.92
CA ASN A 21 16.01 -21.78 -5.39
C ASN A 21 14.59 -22.09 -5.90
N ARG A 22 13.60 -21.43 -5.32
CA ARG A 22 12.23 -21.40 -5.82
C ARG A 22 12.01 -20.08 -6.53
N ILE A 23 11.96 -20.10 -7.85
CA ILE A 23 11.66 -18.93 -8.67
C ILE A 23 10.22 -18.49 -8.39
N ILE A 24 10.04 -17.23 -8.06
CA ILE A 24 8.74 -16.60 -7.80
C ILE A 24 8.35 -15.68 -8.96
N LEU A 25 9.33 -14.92 -9.46
CA LEU A 25 9.17 -14.03 -10.61
C LEU A 25 10.30 -14.32 -11.60
N ASP A 26 9.97 -14.38 -12.88
CA ASP A 26 10.92 -14.68 -13.95
C ASP A 26 10.71 -13.68 -15.10
N ASP A 27 11.71 -12.82 -15.30
CA ASP A 27 11.80 -11.82 -16.38
C ASP A 27 10.54 -10.93 -16.55
N VAL A 28 9.97 -10.45 -15.44
CA VAL A 28 8.74 -9.64 -15.46
C VAL A 28 9.06 -8.21 -15.87
N SER A 29 8.35 -7.70 -16.90
CA SER A 29 8.45 -6.31 -17.34
C SER A 29 7.05 -5.73 -17.52
N LEU A 30 6.73 -4.63 -16.83
CA LEU A 30 5.45 -3.95 -16.93
C LEU A 30 5.54 -2.51 -16.38
N GLY A 31 4.57 -1.67 -16.72
CA GLY A 31 4.51 -0.27 -16.30
C GLY A 31 3.16 0.10 -15.71
N PHE A 32 3.20 1.04 -14.77
CA PHE A 32 2.02 1.63 -14.12
C PHE A 32 1.99 3.13 -14.41
N GLU A 33 0.93 3.60 -15.07
CA GLU A 33 0.73 5.01 -15.36
C GLU A 33 0.26 5.78 -14.10
N GLU A 34 0.64 7.04 -14.00
CA GLU A 34 0.20 7.92 -12.92
C GLU A 34 -1.32 8.13 -12.93
N GLY A 35 -1.95 8.20 -11.77
CA GLY A 35 -3.39 8.47 -11.62
C GLY A 35 -4.31 7.32 -12.09
N LYS A 36 -3.83 6.08 -12.09
CA LYS A 36 -4.59 4.89 -12.49
C LYS A 36 -4.80 3.93 -11.32
N PHE A 37 -5.84 3.11 -11.45
CA PHE A 37 -6.11 1.98 -10.58
C PHE A 37 -5.75 0.68 -11.31
N TYR A 38 -4.88 -0.11 -10.71
CA TYR A 38 -4.47 -1.43 -11.21
C TYR A 38 -4.86 -2.51 -10.22
N SER A 39 -5.41 -3.61 -10.74
CA SER A 39 -5.69 -4.82 -9.98
C SER A 39 -4.89 -5.98 -10.56
N ILE A 40 -4.07 -6.59 -9.72
CA ILE A 40 -3.28 -7.78 -10.06
C ILE A 40 -4.01 -8.98 -9.47
N LEU A 41 -4.51 -9.84 -10.35
CA LEU A 41 -5.29 -11.02 -10.00
C LEU A 41 -4.44 -12.29 -10.13
N GLY A 42 -4.72 -13.28 -9.30
CA GLY A 42 -4.08 -14.59 -9.39
C GLY A 42 -4.36 -15.45 -8.16
N ASP A 43 -4.05 -16.73 -8.28
CA ASP A 43 -4.27 -17.72 -7.22
C ASP A 43 -3.39 -17.44 -5.98
N SER A 44 -3.76 -18.03 -4.84
CA SER A 44 -2.93 -18.00 -3.64
C SER A 44 -1.56 -18.63 -3.92
N GLY A 45 -0.50 -17.98 -3.46
CA GLY A 45 0.88 -18.45 -3.66
C GLY A 45 1.45 -18.19 -5.07
N SER A 46 0.77 -17.44 -5.95
CA SER A 46 1.28 -17.07 -7.28
C SER A 46 2.35 -15.96 -7.28
N GLY A 47 2.79 -15.49 -6.10
CA GLY A 47 3.85 -14.48 -5.99
C GLY A 47 3.36 -13.02 -5.91
N LYS A 48 2.05 -12.75 -5.83
CA LYS A 48 1.50 -11.38 -5.80
C LYS A 48 2.04 -10.53 -4.66
N THR A 49 2.00 -11.04 -3.43
CA THR A 49 2.53 -10.35 -2.25
C THR A 49 4.04 -10.12 -2.37
N THR A 50 4.77 -11.09 -2.92
CA THR A 50 6.21 -10.94 -3.19
C THR A 50 6.47 -9.85 -4.21
N PHE A 51 5.69 -9.82 -5.30
CA PHE A 51 5.78 -8.77 -6.31
C PHE A 51 5.49 -7.39 -5.70
N LEU A 52 4.45 -7.28 -4.88
CA LEU A 52 4.13 -6.04 -4.18
C LEU A 52 5.25 -5.61 -3.22
N SER A 53 5.87 -6.56 -2.51
CA SER A 53 7.00 -6.30 -1.62
C SER A 53 8.23 -5.78 -2.37
N LEU A 54 8.49 -6.29 -3.57
CA LEU A 54 9.54 -5.78 -4.46
C LEU A 54 9.21 -4.36 -4.94
N LEU A 55 7.97 -4.10 -5.39
CA LEU A 55 7.52 -2.75 -5.77
C LEU A 55 7.67 -1.76 -4.62
N ALA A 56 7.48 -2.23 -3.39
CA ALA A 56 7.64 -1.45 -2.18
C ALA A 56 9.11 -1.24 -1.77
N GLY A 57 10.05 -1.97 -2.38
CA GLY A 57 11.44 -2.00 -1.94
C GLY A 57 11.60 -2.59 -0.53
N LEU A 58 10.70 -3.50 -0.12
CA LEU A 58 10.82 -4.31 1.10
C LEU A 58 11.67 -5.55 0.84
N GLU A 59 11.63 -6.06 -0.38
CA GLU A 59 12.50 -7.11 -0.91
C GLU A 59 13.37 -6.56 -2.04
N TYR A 60 14.47 -7.23 -2.33
CA TYR A 60 15.44 -6.83 -3.35
C TYR A 60 15.41 -7.86 -4.48
N PRO A 61 15.30 -7.45 -5.75
CA PRO A 61 15.29 -8.39 -6.86
C PRO A 61 16.66 -9.06 -7.04
N ASP A 62 16.65 -10.31 -7.53
CA ASP A 62 17.86 -11.03 -7.93
C ASP A 62 18.46 -10.39 -9.20
N SER A 63 17.60 -9.96 -10.12
CA SER A 63 17.97 -9.23 -11.34
C SER A 63 16.84 -8.28 -11.78
N GLY A 64 17.17 -7.41 -12.75
CA GLY A 64 16.26 -6.38 -13.22
C GLY A 64 16.25 -5.15 -12.33
N LYS A 65 15.25 -4.29 -12.51
CA LYS A 65 15.13 -3.04 -11.76
C LYS A 65 13.69 -2.53 -11.72
N ILE A 66 13.45 -1.69 -10.72
CA ILE A 66 12.18 -0.99 -10.53
C ILE A 66 12.47 0.50 -10.60
N LEU A 67 11.77 1.19 -11.49
CA LEU A 67 11.99 2.61 -11.74
C LEU A 67 10.79 3.42 -11.25
N TYR A 68 11.03 4.44 -10.45
CA TYR A 68 10.08 5.47 -10.09
C TYR A 68 10.35 6.73 -10.95
N LYS A 69 9.42 7.10 -11.82
CA LYS A 69 9.57 8.23 -12.75
C LYS A 69 10.89 8.20 -13.51
N GLY A 70 11.34 7.00 -13.91
CA GLY A 70 12.58 6.78 -14.66
C GLY A 70 13.85 6.59 -13.81
N TYR A 71 13.81 6.83 -12.51
CA TYR A 71 14.93 6.64 -11.58
C TYR A 71 14.84 5.30 -10.88
N ASP A 72 15.95 4.55 -10.81
CA ASP A 72 15.99 3.29 -10.07
C ASP A 72 15.72 3.55 -8.57
N ILE A 73 14.77 2.81 -7.98
CA ILE A 73 14.45 2.96 -6.55
C ILE A 73 15.63 2.59 -5.65
N LYS A 74 16.56 1.77 -6.15
CA LYS A 74 17.82 1.48 -5.49
C LYS A 74 18.72 2.72 -5.37
N ASP A 75 18.78 3.53 -6.43
CA ASP A 75 19.60 4.76 -6.45
C ASP A 75 18.94 5.88 -5.62
N ILE A 76 17.61 5.91 -5.56
CA ILE A 76 16.86 6.79 -4.62
C ILE A 76 17.14 6.40 -3.18
N GLY A 77 17.37 5.11 -2.93
CA GLY A 77 17.42 4.48 -1.63
C GLY A 77 16.06 3.96 -1.18
N TYR A 78 15.99 2.65 -0.94
CA TYR A 78 14.72 1.97 -0.62
C TYR A 78 13.96 2.57 0.58
N SER A 79 14.69 3.00 1.62
CA SER A 79 14.08 3.64 2.79
C SER A 79 13.47 4.99 2.44
N GLU A 80 14.18 5.80 1.67
CA GLU A 80 13.71 7.12 1.20
C GLU A 80 12.52 6.98 0.26
N PHE A 81 12.57 5.99 -0.64
CA PHE A 81 11.47 5.67 -1.54
C PHE A 81 10.19 5.33 -0.75
N ARG A 82 10.28 4.41 0.23
CA ARG A 82 9.13 4.06 1.09
C ARG A 82 8.62 5.24 1.91
N LYS A 83 9.51 6.10 2.36
CA LYS A 83 9.16 7.24 3.20
C LYS A 83 8.38 8.32 2.45
N LYS A 84 8.73 8.58 1.18
CA LYS A 84 8.24 9.76 0.45
C LYS A 84 7.30 9.44 -0.71
N TYR A 85 7.50 8.34 -1.42
CA TYR A 85 6.90 8.15 -2.73
C TYR A 85 5.83 7.09 -2.79
N MET A 86 5.76 6.21 -1.79
CA MET A 86 4.77 5.16 -1.74
C MET A 86 4.26 4.89 -0.33
N SER A 87 3.10 4.28 -0.23
CA SER A 87 2.54 3.77 1.02
C SER A 87 1.92 2.40 0.78
N ILE A 88 1.78 1.61 1.84
CA ILE A 88 1.25 0.26 1.78
C ILE A 88 0.04 0.12 2.71
N VAL A 89 -1.00 -0.54 2.19
CA VAL A 89 -2.16 -1.02 2.95
C VAL A 89 -2.11 -2.55 2.93
N PHE A 90 -2.09 -3.17 4.10
CA PHE A 90 -2.00 -4.62 4.26
C PHE A 90 -3.36 -5.23 4.62
N GLN A 91 -3.50 -6.52 4.38
CA GLN A 91 -4.68 -7.31 4.75
C GLN A 91 -4.94 -7.29 6.26
N ASP A 92 -3.89 -7.39 7.08
CA ASP A 92 -3.97 -7.40 8.56
C ASP A 92 -3.92 -6.00 9.18
N TYR A 93 -4.24 -4.97 8.39
CA TYR A 93 -4.25 -3.55 8.78
C TYR A 93 -2.90 -3.00 9.27
N ASN A 94 -2.10 -3.78 9.96
CA ASN A 94 -0.80 -3.42 10.56
C ASN A 94 -0.85 -2.10 11.37
N LEU A 95 -1.95 -1.91 12.11
CA LEU A 95 -2.12 -0.79 13.01
C LEU A 95 -1.37 -1.02 14.33
N ILE A 96 -0.86 0.05 14.91
CA ILE A 96 -0.20 0.02 16.22
C ILE A 96 -1.30 -0.08 17.29
N LYS A 97 -1.51 -1.28 17.81
CA LYS A 97 -2.69 -1.67 18.62
C LYS A 97 -2.89 -0.87 19.92
N TYR A 98 -1.80 -0.38 20.53
CA TYR A 98 -1.87 0.42 21.76
C TYR A 98 -2.10 1.91 21.52
N LEU A 99 -2.00 2.37 20.27
CA LEU A 99 -2.26 3.76 19.88
C LEU A 99 -3.74 3.99 19.54
N THR A 100 -4.14 5.25 19.60
CA THR A 100 -5.42 5.72 19.09
C THR A 100 -5.44 5.74 17.56
N VAL A 101 -6.62 5.93 16.96
CA VAL A 101 -6.76 6.18 15.52
C VAL A 101 -5.92 7.39 15.11
N TYR A 102 -6.07 8.50 15.85
CA TYR A 102 -5.34 9.74 15.61
C TYR A 102 -3.81 9.51 15.65
N ASP A 103 -3.32 8.85 16.70
CA ASP A 103 -1.88 8.62 16.88
C ASP A 103 -1.28 7.69 15.82
N ASN A 104 -2.04 6.72 15.30
CA ASN A 104 -1.60 5.88 14.17
C ASN A 104 -1.33 6.72 12.93
N ILE A 105 -2.20 7.70 12.61
CA ILE A 105 -2.03 8.59 11.47
C ILE A 105 -0.87 9.57 11.71
N VAL A 106 -0.83 10.20 12.88
CA VAL A 106 0.23 11.12 13.26
C VAL A 106 1.61 10.47 13.19
N THR A 107 1.72 9.22 13.64
CA THR A 107 2.97 8.46 13.59
C THR A 107 3.45 8.29 12.14
N ALA A 108 2.56 7.93 11.22
CA ALA A 108 2.91 7.81 9.80
C ALA A 108 3.33 9.15 9.18
N MET A 109 2.63 10.24 9.51
CA MET A 109 3.00 11.58 9.04
C MET A 109 4.39 11.99 9.53
N LYS A 110 4.71 11.73 10.81
CA LYS A 110 6.03 12.03 11.39
C LYS A 110 7.15 11.21 10.73
N ILE A 111 6.91 9.92 10.47
CA ILE A 111 7.88 9.06 9.76
C ILE A 111 8.15 9.60 8.35
N ALA A 112 7.12 10.14 7.70
CA ALA A 112 7.23 10.76 6.37
C ALA A 112 7.74 12.22 6.40
N ASP A 113 8.29 12.70 7.53
CA ASP A 113 8.75 14.08 7.76
C ASP A 113 7.68 15.15 7.46
N ARG A 114 6.40 14.79 7.61
CA ARG A 114 5.30 15.74 7.43
C ARG A 114 5.01 16.51 8.73
N LYS A 115 4.69 17.78 8.56
CA LYS A 115 4.11 18.57 9.66
C LYS A 115 2.72 18.03 9.98
N VAL A 116 2.42 17.95 11.26
CA VAL A 116 1.13 17.44 11.75
C VAL A 116 0.24 18.60 12.13
N HIS A 117 -0.90 18.74 11.45
CA HIS A 117 -1.96 19.66 11.82
C HIS A 117 -3.19 18.85 12.20
N ARG A 118 -3.77 19.13 13.36
CA ARG A 118 -4.92 18.37 13.90
C ARG A 118 -6.09 18.32 12.91
N GLU A 119 -6.42 19.45 12.32
CA GLU A 119 -7.52 19.58 11.37
C GLU A 119 -7.30 18.72 10.11
N GLU A 120 -6.06 18.63 9.63
CA GLU A 120 -5.70 17.78 8.49
C GLU A 120 -5.91 16.30 8.83
N VAL A 121 -5.47 15.86 10.01
CA VAL A 121 -5.66 14.47 10.46
C VAL A 121 -7.15 14.12 10.56
N LEU A 122 -7.95 15.01 11.17
CA LEU A 122 -9.40 14.82 11.26
C LEU A 122 -10.06 14.86 9.87
N GLY A 123 -9.54 15.68 8.95
CA GLY A 123 -9.96 15.72 7.56
C GLY A 123 -9.78 14.38 6.84
N PHE A 124 -8.65 13.70 7.05
CA PHE A 124 -8.44 12.36 6.48
C PHE A 124 -9.47 11.35 7.00
N LEU A 125 -9.80 11.39 8.28
CA LEU A 125 -10.82 10.51 8.87
C LEU A 125 -12.18 10.74 8.21
N LYS A 126 -12.59 11.99 8.06
CA LYS A 126 -13.87 12.36 7.42
C LYS A 126 -13.94 11.87 5.96
N ILE A 127 -12.88 12.07 5.17
CA ILE A 127 -12.80 11.60 3.78
C ILE A 127 -13.02 10.09 3.70
N LEU A 128 -12.52 9.36 4.70
CA LEU A 128 -12.56 7.90 4.73
C LEU A 128 -13.79 7.35 5.49
N GLY A 129 -14.75 8.21 5.83
CA GLY A 129 -15.99 7.83 6.48
C GLY A 129 -15.81 7.35 7.92
N ILE A 130 -14.77 7.83 8.62
CA ILE A 130 -14.54 7.56 10.04
C ILE A 130 -15.05 8.75 10.84
N ASP A 131 -15.94 8.47 11.79
CA ASP A 131 -16.50 9.48 12.68
C ASP A 131 -15.39 10.10 13.56
N GLU A 132 -15.41 11.43 13.70
CA GLU A 132 -14.42 12.17 14.47
C GLU A 132 -14.36 11.71 15.95
N THR A 133 -15.51 11.26 16.52
CA THR A 133 -15.56 10.72 17.88
C THR A 133 -14.72 9.45 18.06
N MET A 134 -14.38 8.78 16.96
CA MET A 134 -13.49 7.62 16.98
C MET A 134 -12.01 7.98 16.96
N ALA A 135 -11.64 9.22 16.61
CA ALA A 135 -10.26 9.64 16.46
C ALA A 135 -9.37 9.30 17.68
N PHE A 136 -9.92 9.45 18.87
CA PHE A 136 -9.20 9.24 20.14
C PHE A 136 -9.48 7.88 20.79
N LYS A 137 -10.21 6.98 20.11
CA LYS A 137 -10.35 5.58 20.55
C LYS A 137 -9.13 4.75 20.12
N LYS A 138 -8.78 3.75 20.93
CA LYS A 138 -7.80 2.75 20.52
C LYS A 138 -8.31 1.95 19.32
N VAL A 139 -7.44 1.67 18.35
CA VAL A 139 -7.80 0.94 17.13
C VAL A 139 -8.37 -0.46 17.41
N THR A 140 -8.03 -1.07 18.54
CA THR A 140 -8.58 -2.38 18.97
C THR A 140 -10.06 -2.35 19.32
N ARG A 141 -10.69 -1.18 19.42
CA ARG A 141 -12.13 -1.01 19.69
C ARG A 141 -12.96 -0.83 18.42
N LEU A 142 -12.31 -0.87 17.27
CA LEU A 142 -12.91 -0.68 15.96
C LEU A 142 -13.27 -2.02 15.32
N SER A 143 -14.33 -2.02 14.49
CA SER A 143 -14.64 -3.14 13.61
C SER A 143 -13.52 -3.34 12.57
N GLY A 144 -13.49 -4.49 11.89
CA GLY A 144 -12.50 -4.78 10.84
C GLY A 144 -12.53 -3.74 9.71
N GLY A 145 -13.72 -3.38 9.23
CA GLY A 145 -13.87 -2.35 8.19
C GLY A 145 -13.39 -0.97 8.64
N GLU A 146 -13.67 -0.57 9.89
CA GLU A 146 -13.14 0.69 10.44
C GLU A 146 -11.62 0.65 10.59
N GLN A 147 -11.04 -0.47 11.04
CA GLN A 147 -9.58 -0.64 11.11
C GLN A 147 -8.94 -0.52 9.72
N GLN A 148 -9.57 -1.12 8.69
CA GLN A 148 -9.10 -1.00 7.31
C GLN A 148 -9.17 0.46 6.81
N ARG A 149 -10.25 1.18 7.10
CA ARG A 149 -10.33 2.61 6.78
C ARG A 149 -9.24 3.43 7.48
N VAL A 150 -8.89 3.10 8.73
CA VAL A 150 -7.76 3.73 9.45
C VAL A 150 -6.42 3.40 8.80
N ALA A 151 -6.21 2.15 8.35
CA ALA A 151 -5.00 1.77 7.62
C ALA A 151 -4.87 2.54 6.29
N ILE A 152 -5.97 2.74 5.57
CA ILE A 152 -6.02 3.57 4.37
C ILE A 152 -5.78 5.05 4.73
N ALA A 153 -6.39 5.58 5.80
CA ALA A 153 -6.13 6.94 6.29
C ALA A 153 -4.66 7.18 6.55
N ARG A 154 -4.00 6.24 7.21
CA ARG A 154 -2.56 6.27 7.46
C ARG A 154 -1.76 6.33 6.17
N ALA A 155 -2.13 5.54 5.17
CA ALA A 155 -1.47 5.52 3.87
C ALA A 155 -1.66 6.85 3.10
N VAL A 156 -2.86 7.41 3.13
CA VAL A 156 -3.18 8.71 2.49
C VAL A 156 -2.45 9.86 3.20
N ALA A 157 -2.35 9.81 4.53
CA ALA A 157 -1.73 10.85 5.33
C ALA A 157 -0.22 11.02 5.07
N VAL A 158 0.47 10.01 4.59
CA VAL A 158 1.86 10.10 4.10
C VAL A 158 1.97 11.04 2.89
N ASN A 159 0.89 11.22 2.15
CA ASN A 159 0.81 12.02 0.92
C ASN A 159 1.68 11.50 -0.24
N SER A 160 1.99 10.22 -0.25
CA SER A 160 2.65 9.56 -1.38
C SER A 160 1.74 9.54 -2.63
N LYS A 161 2.33 9.45 -3.81
CA LYS A 161 1.59 9.31 -5.07
C LYS A 161 1.15 7.88 -5.33
N ILE A 162 1.87 6.90 -4.80
CA ILE A 162 1.61 5.47 -5.01
C ILE A 162 1.06 4.87 -3.72
N ILE A 163 -0.04 4.13 -3.84
CA ILE A 163 -0.60 3.30 -2.78
C ILE A 163 -0.59 1.85 -3.27
N LEU A 164 0.19 1.01 -2.60
CA LEU A 164 0.15 -0.43 -2.79
C LEU A 164 -0.85 -1.03 -1.82
N ALA A 165 -1.66 -2.00 -2.25
CA ALA A 165 -2.65 -2.64 -1.40
C ALA A 165 -2.55 -4.16 -1.54
N ASP A 166 -2.20 -4.84 -0.45
CA ASP A 166 -2.06 -6.28 -0.39
C ASP A 166 -3.33 -6.88 0.22
N GLU A 167 -4.18 -7.44 -0.62
CA GLU A 167 -5.45 -8.07 -0.26
C GLU A 167 -6.29 -7.26 0.76
N PRO A 168 -6.53 -5.95 0.51
CA PRO A 168 -7.07 -5.04 1.51
C PRO A 168 -8.50 -5.35 1.95
N THR A 169 -9.15 -6.33 1.34
CA THR A 169 -10.53 -6.76 1.63
C THR A 169 -10.63 -8.21 2.08
N GLY A 170 -9.50 -8.93 2.17
CA GLY A 170 -9.49 -10.37 2.45
C GLY A 170 -10.11 -10.79 3.80
N ASN A 171 -10.16 -9.89 4.78
CA ASN A 171 -10.73 -10.14 6.11
C ASN A 171 -12.11 -9.47 6.32
N LEU A 172 -12.75 -8.98 5.24
CA LEU A 172 -13.99 -8.20 5.31
C LEU A 172 -15.16 -8.94 4.65
N ASP A 173 -16.38 -8.64 5.10
CA ASP A 173 -17.59 -9.08 4.41
C ASP A 173 -17.73 -8.40 3.04
N HIS A 174 -18.60 -8.96 2.18
CA HIS A 174 -18.77 -8.50 0.82
C HIS A 174 -19.15 -7.01 0.72
N ASN A 175 -20.09 -6.53 1.53
CA ASN A 175 -20.55 -5.15 1.46
C ASN A 175 -19.44 -4.18 1.87
N THR A 176 -18.78 -4.45 2.98
CA THR A 176 -17.62 -3.67 3.45
C THR A 176 -16.48 -3.69 2.42
N SER A 177 -16.25 -4.84 1.76
CA SER A 177 -15.25 -4.96 0.69
C SER A 177 -15.54 -4.03 -0.47
N MET A 178 -16.80 -3.95 -0.93
CA MET A 178 -17.21 -3.04 -2.00
C MET A 178 -16.99 -1.58 -1.61
N GLU A 179 -17.32 -1.20 -0.37
CA GLU A 179 -17.07 0.16 0.13
C GLU A 179 -15.58 0.51 0.14
N ILE A 180 -14.70 -0.44 0.51
CA ILE A 180 -13.24 -0.24 0.48
C ILE A 180 -12.74 -0.11 -0.96
N PHE A 181 -13.25 -0.92 -1.91
CA PHE A 181 -12.92 -0.77 -3.33
C PHE A 181 -13.32 0.62 -3.88
N ASP A 182 -14.52 1.07 -3.57
CA ASP A 182 -14.99 2.39 -4.01
C ASP A 182 -14.16 3.52 -3.38
N LEU A 183 -13.71 3.34 -2.15
CA LEU A 183 -12.79 4.26 -1.50
C LEU A 183 -11.46 4.37 -2.25
N PHE A 184 -10.85 3.26 -2.67
CA PHE A 184 -9.62 3.30 -3.48
C PHE A 184 -9.86 3.95 -4.86
N LYS A 185 -11.00 3.70 -5.53
CA LYS A 185 -11.36 4.38 -6.78
C LYS A 185 -11.49 5.89 -6.60
N ARG A 186 -12.09 6.34 -5.47
CA ARG A 186 -12.16 7.75 -5.12
C ARG A 186 -10.77 8.37 -4.90
N LEU A 187 -9.85 7.66 -4.24
CA LEU A 187 -8.47 8.13 -4.04
C LEU A 187 -7.76 8.36 -5.38
N VAL A 188 -8.00 7.51 -6.36
CA VAL A 188 -7.48 7.71 -7.73
C VAL A 188 -8.14 8.93 -8.38
N LYS A 189 -9.47 8.99 -8.41
CA LYS A 189 -10.23 9.98 -9.18
C LYS A 189 -10.15 11.40 -8.61
N GLU A 190 -10.23 11.52 -7.27
CA GLU A 190 -10.38 12.80 -6.59
C GLU A 190 -9.06 13.31 -5.98
N TYR A 191 -8.11 12.41 -5.70
CA TYR A 191 -6.86 12.74 -5.01
C TYR A 191 -5.61 12.43 -5.85
N ASP A 192 -5.79 12.10 -7.14
CA ASP A 192 -4.70 11.85 -8.10
C ASP A 192 -3.66 10.84 -7.56
N LYS A 193 -4.17 9.78 -6.91
CA LYS A 193 -3.33 8.67 -6.44
C LYS A 193 -3.23 7.59 -7.51
N THR A 194 -2.10 6.89 -7.54
CA THR A 194 -1.95 5.65 -8.30
C THR A 194 -2.10 4.49 -7.33
N VAL A 195 -3.05 3.61 -7.57
CA VAL A 195 -3.31 2.45 -6.72
C VAL A 195 -2.94 1.18 -7.46
N ILE A 196 -2.09 0.34 -6.83
CA ILE A 196 -1.75 -0.99 -7.32
C ILE A 196 -2.20 -1.97 -6.23
N MET A 197 -3.23 -2.74 -6.52
CA MET A 197 -3.85 -3.67 -5.59
C MET A 197 -3.62 -5.10 -6.05
N VAL A 198 -3.22 -5.98 -5.15
CA VAL A 198 -3.25 -7.42 -5.37
C VAL A 198 -4.46 -8.00 -4.65
N THR A 199 -5.14 -8.93 -5.30
CA THR A 199 -6.31 -9.61 -4.74
C THR A 199 -6.46 -11.00 -5.35
N HIS A 200 -7.23 -11.85 -4.69
CA HIS A 200 -7.60 -13.14 -5.26
C HIS A 200 -8.66 -12.98 -6.35
N THR A 201 -8.63 -13.91 -7.31
CA THR A 201 -9.75 -14.12 -8.22
C THR A 201 -10.87 -14.79 -7.41
N SER A 202 -11.93 -14.07 -7.13
CA SER A 202 -13.17 -14.63 -6.57
C SER A 202 -14.19 -14.85 -7.66
#